data_ddafd5268451070e164d47431b686ec7
#
_entry.id   ddafd5268451070e164d47431b686ec7
#
_cell.length_a   1.000
_cell.length_b   1.000
_cell.length_c   1.000
_cell.angle_alpha   90.00
_cell.angle_beta   90.00
_cell.angle_gamma   90.00
#
_symmetry.space_group_name_H-M   'P 1'
#
loop_
_entity.id
_entity.type
_entity.pdbx_description
1 polymer ?
#
loop_
_entity_poly.entity_id
_entity_poly.type
_entity_poly.pdbx_seq_one_letter_code
_entity_poly.pdbx_strand_id
1 'polypeptide(L)'
;LHAKAPVSGIETPFGEPNSLYVPAQLNFDQVRPHLTEAKDLAQLLQLEAWAHEYLKRLWPRFAERKDLGMIRECHGDLHLGNVLETESGDIRLFDCIEYRSEFRWIDVISEIAFLTVDLEARHDFASAWHLLNRYLELSGDYHALWVLQGYQAYRAMVRAKECLLGLNAPILPTETDASPLARYRSYAVMAEHATMIRPRVLLITLRLDIATRQSLTHQLIDDFGMIRLQSDLERQRLYGDQENTIPKTYRHLIELAELTLRAGFPVVVSGDFDNP
;
A
#
# COMPACT_ATOMS: atom_id res chain seq x y z
N LEU A 1 -11.34 6.49 -8.65
CA LEU A 1 -10.30 6.65 -9.64
C LEU A 1 -10.00 5.30 -10.31
N HIS A 2 -9.33 4.38 -9.64
CA HIS A 2 -8.81 3.13 -10.22
C HIS A 2 -9.87 2.26 -10.89
N ALA A 3 -11.07 2.14 -10.33
CA ALA A 3 -12.15 1.32 -10.91
C ALA A 3 -12.56 1.75 -12.34
N LYS A 4 -12.34 3.02 -12.69
CA LYS A 4 -12.68 3.61 -14.00
C LYS A 4 -11.44 3.82 -14.89
N ALA A 5 -10.24 3.62 -14.36
CA ALA A 5 -9.01 3.80 -15.11
C ALA A 5 -8.86 2.71 -16.18
N PRO A 6 -8.34 3.04 -17.38
CA PRO A 6 -8.03 2.07 -18.43
C PRO A 6 -7.13 0.96 -17.90
N VAL A 7 -7.40 -0.27 -18.34
CA VAL A 7 -6.62 -1.46 -17.99
C VAL A 7 -5.54 -1.68 -19.05
N SER A 8 -4.32 -2.01 -18.62
CA SER A 8 -3.23 -2.37 -19.51
C SER A 8 -3.53 -3.67 -20.26
N GLY A 9 -3.25 -3.71 -21.55
CA GLY A 9 -3.30 -4.96 -22.31
C GLY A 9 -2.23 -5.95 -21.83
N ILE A 10 -2.54 -7.24 -21.93
CA ILE A 10 -1.61 -8.32 -21.54
C ILE A 10 -0.31 -8.26 -22.36
N GLU A 11 -0.42 -7.89 -23.64
CA GLU A 11 0.72 -7.80 -24.58
C GLU A 11 1.65 -6.60 -24.34
N THR A 12 1.28 -5.66 -23.47
CA THR A 12 2.12 -4.49 -23.19
C THR A 12 3.25 -4.87 -22.23
N PRO A 13 4.38 -4.13 -22.22
CA PRO A 13 5.45 -4.37 -21.25
C PRO A 13 5.11 -3.85 -19.85
N PHE A 14 3.98 -3.16 -19.67
CA PHE A 14 3.61 -2.56 -18.40
C PHE A 14 3.20 -3.62 -17.37
N GLY A 15 3.59 -3.41 -16.13
CA GLY A 15 3.28 -4.31 -15.01
C GLY A 15 4.00 -5.64 -15.03
N GLU A 16 4.93 -5.85 -15.99
CA GLU A 16 5.85 -6.97 -15.88
C GLU A 16 6.70 -6.81 -14.60
N PRO A 17 7.06 -7.90 -13.90
CA PRO A 17 7.84 -7.78 -12.68
C PRO A 17 9.15 -6.99 -12.85
N ASN A 18 9.75 -6.99 -14.03
CA ASN A 18 10.90 -6.16 -14.37
C ASN A 18 10.59 -4.65 -14.36
N SER A 19 9.34 -4.25 -14.56
CA SER A 19 8.94 -2.84 -14.50
C SER A 19 8.98 -2.27 -13.07
N LEU A 20 9.08 -3.12 -12.06
CA LEU A 20 9.38 -2.73 -10.68
C LEU A 20 10.86 -2.99 -10.34
N TYR A 21 11.41 -4.14 -10.73
CA TYR A 21 12.77 -4.53 -10.38
C TYR A 21 13.81 -3.53 -10.90
N VAL A 22 13.74 -3.16 -12.18
CA VAL A 22 14.73 -2.25 -12.78
C VAL A 22 14.72 -0.85 -12.15
N PRO A 23 13.58 -0.16 -11.97
CA PRO A 23 13.54 1.11 -11.26
C PRO A 23 13.98 1.03 -9.80
N ALA A 24 13.67 -0.06 -9.10
CA ALA A 24 14.12 -0.27 -7.72
C ALA A 24 15.65 -0.37 -7.64
N GLN A 25 16.28 -1.16 -8.55
CA GLN A 25 17.73 -1.26 -8.63
C GLN A 25 18.37 0.10 -8.94
N LEU A 26 17.81 0.84 -9.89
CA LEU A 26 18.31 2.17 -10.24
C LEU A 26 18.27 3.15 -9.04
N ASN A 27 17.28 3.05 -8.16
CA ASN A 27 17.24 3.86 -6.94
C ASN A 27 18.43 3.57 -6.03
N PHE A 28 18.78 2.29 -5.81
CA PHE A 28 19.93 1.90 -5.00
C PHE A 28 21.25 2.37 -5.63
N ASP A 29 21.41 2.19 -6.93
CA ASP A 29 22.61 2.57 -7.66
C ASP A 29 22.84 4.09 -7.65
N GLN A 30 21.76 4.88 -7.78
CA GLN A 30 21.82 6.35 -7.75
C GLN A 30 22.08 6.91 -6.36
N VAL A 31 21.60 6.25 -5.31
CA VAL A 31 21.79 6.68 -3.91
C VAL A 31 23.21 6.35 -3.40
N ARG A 32 23.72 5.18 -3.73
CA ARG A 32 24.99 4.63 -3.20
C ARG A 32 26.19 5.59 -3.26
N PRO A 33 26.47 6.31 -4.37
CA PRO A 33 27.62 7.23 -4.45
C PRO A 33 27.55 8.43 -3.50
N HIS A 34 26.37 8.75 -2.98
CA HIS A 34 26.14 9.91 -2.11
C HIS A 34 26.18 9.58 -0.62
N LEU A 35 26.31 8.29 -0.27
CA LEU A 35 26.42 7.83 1.11
C LEU A 35 27.88 7.61 1.49
N THR A 36 28.35 8.32 2.52
CA THR A 36 29.73 8.24 3.00
C THR A 36 29.85 7.56 4.36
N GLU A 37 28.77 7.51 5.15
CA GLU A 37 28.76 6.87 6.45
C GLU A 37 28.52 5.38 6.34
N ALA A 38 29.31 4.58 7.04
CA ALA A 38 29.23 3.11 6.99
C ALA A 38 27.84 2.57 7.39
N LYS A 39 27.14 3.22 8.34
CA LYS A 39 25.81 2.82 8.77
C LYS A 39 24.75 2.97 7.66
N ASP A 40 24.82 4.08 6.90
CA ASP A 40 23.86 4.35 5.81
C ASP A 40 24.09 3.39 4.63
N LEU A 41 25.36 3.11 4.33
CA LEU A 41 25.72 2.09 3.32
C LEU A 41 25.27 0.68 3.74
N ALA A 42 25.43 0.32 5.01
CA ALA A 42 24.97 -0.97 5.52
C ALA A 42 23.46 -1.11 5.43
N GLN A 43 22.70 -0.07 5.81
CA GLN A 43 21.24 -0.03 5.68
C GLN A 43 20.81 -0.15 4.21
N LEU A 44 21.45 0.60 3.30
CA LEU A 44 21.15 0.53 1.87
C LEU A 44 21.35 -0.88 1.32
N LEU A 45 22.47 -1.54 1.66
CA LEU A 45 22.76 -2.90 1.24
C LEU A 45 21.76 -3.93 1.78
N GLN A 46 21.29 -3.76 3.02
CA GLN A 46 20.26 -4.62 3.60
C GLN A 46 18.93 -4.45 2.88
N LEU A 47 18.52 -3.22 2.60
CA LEU A 47 17.29 -2.92 1.85
C LEU A 47 17.36 -3.46 0.42
N GLU A 48 18.48 -3.31 -0.26
CA GLU A 48 18.70 -3.85 -1.61
C GLU A 48 18.61 -5.38 -1.62
N ALA A 49 19.29 -6.04 -0.70
CA ALA A 49 19.26 -7.51 -0.57
C ALA A 49 17.84 -8.00 -0.28
N TRP A 50 17.12 -7.34 0.64
CA TRP A 50 15.72 -7.65 0.92
C TRP A 50 14.83 -7.46 -0.31
N ALA A 51 14.98 -6.35 -1.02
CA ALA A 51 14.18 -6.06 -2.22
C ALA A 51 14.37 -7.13 -3.29
N HIS A 52 15.61 -7.57 -3.55
CA HIS A 52 15.91 -8.63 -4.49
C HIS A 52 15.23 -9.95 -4.11
N GLU A 53 15.39 -10.38 -2.86
CA GLU A 53 14.78 -11.63 -2.38
C GLU A 53 13.27 -11.56 -2.35
N TYR A 54 12.70 -10.41 -1.95
CA TYR A 54 11.27 -10.19 -1.94
C TYR A 54 10.68 -10.26 -3.34
N LEU A 55 11.24 -9.52 -4.30
CA LEU A 55 10.77 -9.50 -5.69
C LEU A 55 10.91 -10.87 -6.34
N LYS A 56 12.04 -11.56 -6.15
CA LYS A 56 12.26 -12.92 -6.66
C LYS A 56 11.23 -13.91 -6.13
N ARG A 57 10.96 -13.88 -4.83
CA ARG A 57 10.00 -14.78 -4.18
C ARG A 57 8.58 -14.51 -4.65
N LEU A 58 8.20 -13.26 -4.83
CA LEU A 58 6.84 -12.85 -5.18
C LEU A 58 6.64 -12.55 -6.67
N TRP A 59 7.64 -12.85 -7.50
CA TRP A 59 7.56 -12.68 -8.96
C TRP A 59 6.25 -13.21 -9.57
N PRO A 60 5.77 -14.43 -9.22
CA PRO A 60 4.50 -14.92 -9.73
C PRO A 60 3.30 -14.05 -9.30
N ARG A 61 3.35 -13.44 -8.10
CA ARG A 61 2.28 -12.58 -7.60
C ARG A 61 2.21 -11.25 -8.36
N PHE A 62 3.36 -10.68 -8.71
CA PHE A 62 3.41 -9.49 -9.57
C PHE A 62 2.87 -9.78 -10.97
N ALA A 63 3.20 -10.93 -11.56
CA ALA A 63 2.65 -11.35 -12.86
C ALA A 63 1.13 -11.57 -12.79
N GLU A 64 0.63 -12.31 -11.76
CA GLU A 64 -0.79 -12.54 -11.53
C GLU A 64 -1.61 -11.23 -11.46
N ARG A 65 -1.05 -10.16 -10.90
CA ARG A 65 -1.73 -8.87 -10.82
C ARG A 65 -1.99 -8.24 -12.19
N LYS A 66 -1.09 -8.45 -13.15
CA LYS A 66 -1.31 -8.05 -14.53
C LYS A 66 -2.47 -8.83 -15.16
N ASP A 67 -2.49 -10.14 -14.98
CA ASP A 67 -3.56 -11.00 -15.49
C ASP A 67 -4.93 -10.66 -14.89
N LEU A 68 -4.95 -10.20 -13.64
CA LEU A 68 -6.14 -9.71 -12.94
C LEU A 68 -6.57 -8.29 -13.37
N GLY A 69 -5.86 -7.63 -14.29
CA GLY A 69 -6.17 -6.28 -14.76
C GLY A 69 -5.90 -5.19 -13.72
N MET A 70 -4.97 -5.43 -12.79
CA MET A 70 -4.59 -4.47 -11.76
C MET A 70 -3.54 -3.45 -12.24
N ILE A 71 -2.96 -3.67 -13.42
CA ILE A 71 -2.11 -2.67 -14.08
C ILE A 71 -3.01 -1.72 -14.85
N ARG A 72 -3.05 -0.47 -14.41
CA ARG A 72 -3.96 0.54 -14.94
C ARG A 72 -3.26 1.86 -15.21
N GLU A 73 -3.92 2.70 -16.02
CA GLU A 73 -3.46 4.08 -16.23
C GLU A 73 -3.75 4.92 -14.98
N CYS A 74 -2.75 5.01 -14.13
CA CYS A 74 -2.81 5.67 -12.84
C CYS A 74 -2.32 7.12 -12.89
N HIS A 75 -2.29 7.81 -11.77
CA HIS A 75 -1.68 9.13 -11.61
C HIS A 75 -0.14 9.07 -11.75
N GLY A 76 0.46 8.03 -11.17
CA GLY A 76 1.90 7.74 -11.21
C GLY A 76 2.72 8.39 -10.10
N ASP A 77 2.29 9.56 -9.63
CA ASP A 77 2.94 10.32 -8.55
C ASP A 77 1.93 10.77 -7.49
N LEU A 78 1.09 9.84 -7.01
CA LEU A 78 0.03 10.14 -6.06
C LEU A 78 0.56 10.21 -4.63
N HIS A 79 0.86 11.41 -4.17
CA HIS A 79 1.20 11.76 -2.80
C HIS A 79 0.34 12.95 -2.33
N LEU A 80 0.33 13.26 -1.02
CA LEU A 80 -0.53 14.29 -0.46
C LEU A 80 -0.28 15.70 -1.03
N GLY A 81 0.94 15.98 -1.51
CA GLY A 81 1.26 17.22 -2.19
C GLY A 81 0.49 17.40 -3.51
N ASN A 82 0.00 16.32 -4.12
CA ASN A 82 -0.78 16.31 -5.36
C ASN A 82 -2.27 16.06 -5.10
N VAL A 83 -2.72 16.23 -3.85
CA VAL A 83 -4.11 16.11 -3.43
C VAL A 83 -4.59 17.46 -2.89
N LEU A 84 -5.68 17.97 -3.44
CA LEU A 84 -6.27 19.23 -3.03
C LEU A 84 -7.72 18.98 -2.56
N GLU A 85 -8.05 19.49 -1.39
CA GLU A 85 -9.44 19.66 -0.96
C GLU A 85 -9.94 21.02 -1.42
N THR A 86 -11.03 21.03 -2.17
CA THR A 86 -11.68 22.27 -2.62
C THR A 86 -12.53 22.89 -1.50
N GLU A 87 -12.94 24.15 -1.64
CA GLU A 87 -13.84 24.82 -0.69
C GLU A 87 -15.20 24.09 -0.53
N SER A 88 -15.60 23.31 -1.53
CA SER A 88 -16.81 22.45 -1.47
C SER A 88 -16.59 21.12 -0.76
N GLY A 89 -15.36 20.81 -0.31
CA GLY A 89 -15.01 19.53 0.30
C GLY A 89 -14.71 18.41 -0.71
N ASP A 90 -14.66 18.72 -2.01
CA ASP A 90 -14.30 17.75 -3.03
C ASP A 90 -12.79 17.52 -3.06
N ILE A 91 -12.37 16.27 -3.17
CA ILE A 91 -10.95 15.93 -3.35
C ILE A 91 -10.61 15.92 -4.84
N ARG A 92 -9.58 16.69 -5.20
CA ARG A 92 -9.02 16.73 -6.55
C ARG A 92 -7.57 16.29 -6.55
N LEU A 93 -7.21 15.53 -7.59
CA LEU A 93 -5.85 15.10 -7.86
C LEU A 93 -5.32 15.93 -9.03
N PHE A 94 -4.07 16.34 -8.94
CA PHE A 94 -3.40 17.14 -9.97
C PHE A 94 -1.93 16.71 -10.13
N ASP A 95 -1.27 17.21 -11.17
CA ASP A 95 0.15 16.94 -11.45
C ASP A 95 0.46 15.45 -11.67
N CYS A 96 -0.40 14.77 -12.45
CA CYS A 96 -0.10 13.39 -12.86
C CYS A 96 1.10 13.35 -13.82
N ILE A 97 1.80 12.22 -13.83
CA ILE A 97 2.92 12.03 -14.77
C ILE A 97 2.38 11.97 -16.20
N GLU A 98 2.81 12.90 -17.08
CA GLU A 98 2.39 12.96 -18.49
C GLU A 98 3.47 12.51 -19.47
N TYR A 99 4.75 12.62 -19.08
CA TYR A 99 5.90 12.49 -19.97
C TYR A 99 6.42 11.05 -20.16
N ARG A 100 6.00 10.09 -19.31
CA ARG A 100 6.41 8.69 -19.35
C ARG A 100 5.27 7.73 -19.04
N SER A 101 4.86 6.97 -20.03
CA SER A 101 3.77 6.00 -19.88
C SER A 101 4.09 4.90 -18.87
N GLU A 102 5.35 4.45 -18.80
CA GLU A 102 5.79 3.42 -17.85
C GLU A 102 5.62 3.80 -16.38
N PHE A 103 5.53 5.09 -16.05
CA PHE A 103 5.28 5.56 -14.69
C PHE A 103 3.79 5.76 -14.39
N ARG A 104 2.93 5.70 -15.40
CA ARG A 104 1.47 5.78 -15.26
C ARG A 104 0.79 4.43 -15.36
N TRP A 105 1.26 3.56 -16.24
CA TRP A 105 0.74 2.21 -16.40
C TRP A 105 1.34 1.29 -15.33
N ILE A 106 0.84 1.42 -14.11
CA ILE A 106 1.37 0.75 -12.92
C ILE A 106 0.28 -0.03 -12.20
N ASP A 107 0.72 -0.90 -11.27
CA ASP A 107 -0.20 -1.55 -10.35
C ASP A 107 -0.92 -0.51 -9.47
N VAL A 108 -2.24 -0.59 -9.41
CA VAL A 108 -3.07 0.33 -8.62
C VAL A 108 -2.65 0.39 -7.15
N ILE A 109 -2.16 -0.72 -6.57
CA ILE A 109 -1.66 -0.74 -5.20
C ILE A 109 -0.36 0.04 -5.01
N SER A 110 0.42 0.25 -6.09
CA SER A 110 1.62 1.11 -6.04
C SER A 110 1.28 2.57 -5.73
N GLU A 111 0.12 3.08 -6.20
CA GLU A 111 -0.34 4.42 -5.83
C GLU A 111 -0.80 4.49 -4.38
N ILE A 112 -1.55 3.49 -3.93
CA ILE A 112 -1.98 3.41 -2.53
C ILE A 112 -0.77 3.29 -1.60
N ALA A 113 0.22 2.47 -1.97
CA ALA A 113 1.48 2.36 -1.23
C ALA A 113 2.21 3.69 -1.14
N PHE A 114 2.21 4.50 -2.20
CA PHE A 114 2.84 5.81 -2.18
C PHE A 114 2.15 6.77 -1.22
N LEU A 115 0.82 6.81 -1.27
CA LEU A 115 0.03 7.65 -0.40
C LEU A 115 0.14 7.22 1.08
N THR A 116 0.19 5.90 1.37
CA THR A 116 0.43 5.41 2.73
C THR A 116 1.82 5.79 3.23
N VAL A 117 2.86 5.67 2.41
CA VAL A 117 4.22 6.10 2.77
C VAL A 117 4.29 7.60 3.06
N ASP A 118 3.57 8.43 2.29
CA ASP A 118 3.55 9.88 2.52
C ASP A 118 2.81 10.26 3.81
N LEU A 119 1.72 9.55 4.15
CA LEU A 119 1.03 9.69 5.44
C LEU A 119 1.93 9.26 6.61
N GLU A 120 2.59 8.11 6.49
CA GLU A 120 3.54 7.61 7.51
C GLU A 120 4.71 8.59 7.71
N ALA A 121 5.21 9.20 6.63
CA ALA A 121 6.26 10.22 6.69
C ALA A 121 5.83 11.46 7.49
N ARG A 122 4.53 11.72 7.56
CA ARG A 122 3.92 12.79 8.38
C ARG A 122 3.56 12.32 9.79
N HIS A 123 3.97 11.10 10.18
CA HIS A 123 3.61 10.44 11.44
C HIS A 123 2.10 10.18 11.62
N ASP A 124 1.35 10.17 10.52
CA ASP A 124 -0.09 9.85 10.51
C ASP A 124 -0.32 8.38 10.10
N PHE A 125 0.14 7.49 10.95
CA PHE A 125 0.04 6.04 10.74
C PHE A 125 -1.41 5.56 10.75
N ALA A 126 -2.26 6.15 11.59
CA ALA A 126 -3.68 5.81 11.66
C ALA A 126 -4.36 6.06 10.31
N SER A 127 -4.20 7.26 9.74
CA SER A 127 -4.77 7.58 8.42
C SER A 127 -4.22 6.69 7.31
N ALA A 128 -2.94 6.31 7.35
CA ALA A 128 -2.36 5.37 6.38
C ALA A 128 -3.07 4.00 6.43
N TRP A 129 -3.30 3.45 7.63
CA TRP A 129 -4.01 2.19 7.80
C TRP A 129 -5.49 2.27 7.45
N HIS A 130 -6.16 3.36 7.81
CA HIS A 130 -7.57 3.58 7.42
C HIS A 130 -7.73 3.73 5.91
N LEU A 131 -6.83 4.46 5.25
CA LEU A 131 -6.82 4.58 3.80
C LEU A 131 -6.68 3.20 3.13
N LEU A 132 -5.72 2.40 3.57
CA LEU A 132 -5.52 1.04 3.05
C LEU A 132 -6.76 0.16 3.26
N ASN A 133 -7.27 0.11 4.48
CA ASN A 133 -8.47 -0.67 4.80
C ASN A 133 -9.66 -0.23 3.93
N ARG A 134 -9.89 1.08 3.82
CA ARG A 134 -10.98 1.60 3.00
C ARG A 134 -10.83 1.27 1.53
N TYR A 135 -9.60 1.33 1.02
CA TYR A 135 -9.30 0.93 -0.35
C TYR A 135 -9.62 -0.55 -0.59
N LEU A 136 -9.19 -1.44 0.30
CA LEU A 136 -9.44 -2.89 0.22
C LEU A 136 -10.94 -3.21 0.28
N GLU A 137 -11.67 -2.59 1.22
CA GLU A 137 -13.12 -2.76 1.36
C GLU A 137 -13.90 -2.34 0.10
N LEU A 138 -13.50 -1.23 -0.52
CA LEU A 138 -14.16 -0.72 -1.71
C LEU A 138 -13.82 -1.49 -2.98
N SER A 139 -12.56 -1.88 -3.12
CA SER A 139 -12.06 -2.56 -4.32
C SER A 139 -12.22 -4.07 -4.28
N GLY A 140 -12.18 -4.67 -3.10
CA GLY A 140 -12.06 -6.12 -2.90
C GLY A 140 -10.68 -6.67 -3.26
N ASP A 141 -9.70 -5.81 -3.50
CA ASP A 141 -8.37 -6.20 -3.97
C ASP A 141 -7.44 -6.62 -2.80
N TYR A 142 -7.88 -7.60 -2.01
CA TYR A 142 -7.06 -8.12 -0.90
C TYR A 142 -5.80 -8.88 -1.39
N HIS A 143 -5.79 -9.33 -2.65
CA HIS A 143 -4.58 -9.90 -3.27
C HIS A 143 -3.41 -8.91 -3.34
N ALA A 144 -3.69 -7.61 -3.35
CA ALA A 144 -2.68 -6.55 -3.29
C ALA A 144 -1.76 -6.64 -2.06
N LEU A 145 -2.25 -7.21 -0.95
CA LEU A 145 -1.48 -7.35 0.28
C LEU A 145 -0.20 -8.17 0.09
N TRP A 146 -0.16 -9.11 -0.86
CA TRP A 146 1.04 -9.88 -1.18
C TRP A 146 2.20 -9.02 -1.67
N VAL A 147 1.89 -7.94 -2.38
CA VAL A 147 2.90 -7.10 -3.06
C VAL A 147 3.03 -5.71 -2.43
N LEU A 148 2.14 -5.35 -1.50
CA LEU A 148 2.08 -4.04 -0.87
C LEU A 148 3.40 -3.62 -0.23
N GLN A 149 4.02 -4.50 0.58
CA GLN A 149 5.28 -4.19 1.26
C GLN A 149 6.41 -3.86 0.27
N GLY A 150 6.47 -4.57 -0.86
CA GLY A 150 7.44 -4.27 -1.92
C GLY A 150 7.24 -2.88 -2.53
N TYR A 151 5.99 -2.51 -2.78
CA TYR A 151 5.68 -1.18 -3.28
C TYR A 151 5.91 -0.08 -2.23
N GLN A 152 5.60 -0.32 -0.97
CA GLN A 152 5.89 0.62 0.12
C GLN A 152 7.41 0.87 0.24
N ALA A 153 8.21 -0.19 0.31
CA ALA A 153 9.68 -0.08 0.35
C ALA A 153 10.22 0.65 -0.89
N TYR A 154 9.74 0.30 -2.09
CA TYR A 154 10.11 0.96 -3.34
C TYR A 154 9.78 2.45 -3.32
N ARG A 155 8.55 2.84 -2.95
CA ARG A 155 8.11 4.25 -2.92
C ARG A 155 8.85 5.05 -1.85
N ALA A 156 9.12 4.47 -0.69
CA ALA A 156 9.95 5.09 0.32
C ALA A 156 11.39 5.35 -0.20
N MET A 157 12.00 4.40 -0.92
CA MET A 157 13.31 4.59 -1.54
C MET A 157 13.30 5.60 -2.69
N VAL A 158 12.21 5.74 -3.43
CA VAL A 158 12.05 6.84 -4.41
C VAL A 158 12.15 8.18 -3.70
N ARG A 159 11.40 8.37 -2.59
CA ARG A 159 11.46 9.60 -1.79
C ARG A 159 12.82 9.84 -1.15
N ALA A 160 13.42 8.79 -0.59
CA ALA A 160 14.79 8.86 -0.04
C ALA A 160 15.78 9.40 -1.07
N LYS A 161 15.75 8.84 -2.28
CA LYS A 161 16.60 9.31 -3.40
C LYS A 161 16.33 10.77 -3.76
N GLU A 162 15.07 11.15 -3.92
CA GLU A 162 14.67 12.52 -4.28
C GLU A 162 15.18 13.53 -3.26
N CYS A 163 15.05 13.22 -1.96
CA CYS A 163 15.59 14.06 -0.89
C CYS A 163 17.11 14.18 -0.96
N LEU A 164 17.82 13.09 -1.17
CA LEU A 164 19.28 13.05 -1.18
C LEU A 164 19.87 13.78 -2.39
N LEU A 165 19.23 13.66 -3.55
CA LEU A 165 19.67 14.26 -4.81
C LEU A 165 19.15 15.70 -5.01
N GLY A 166 18.40 16.26 -4.06
CA GLY A 166 17.82 17.60 -4.19
C GLY A 166 16.79 17.72 -5.31
N LEU A 167 16.16 16.61 -5.70
CA LEU A 167 15.04 16.58 -6.63
C LEU A 167 13.76 17.07 -5.91
N ASN A 168 12.71 17.40 -6.64
CA ASN A 168 11.46 18.03 -6.15
C ASN A 168 10.69 17.24 -5.07
N ALA A 169 11.38 16.65 -4.09
CA ALA A 169 10.73 16.00 -2.96
C ALA A 169 10.02 17.06 -2.10
N PRO A 170 8.73 16.87 -1.77
CA PRO A 170 8.04 17.78 -0.89
C PRO A 170 8.74 17.83 0.48
N ILE A 171 8.93 19.05 0.98
CA ILE A 171 9.49 19.27 2.32
C ILE A 171 8.33 19.03 3.31
N LEU A 172 8.48 18.02 4.17
CA LEU A 172 7.49 17.78 5.23
C LEU A 172 7.53 18.93 6.25
N PRO A 173 6.41 19.29 6.86
CA PRO A 173 6.35 20.36 7.87
C PRO A 173 7.36 20.16 9.02
N THR A 174 7.68 18.92 9.35
CA THR A 174 8.64 18.52 10.39
C THR A 174 10.10 18.56 9.92
N GLU A 175 10.38 18.82 8.64
CA GLU A 175 11.70 18.68 8.01
C GLU A 175 12.22 19.97 7.37
N THR A 176 11.58 21.13 7.65
CA THR A 176 11.93 22.42 7.02
C THR A 176 13.42 22.78 7.15
N ASP A 177 14.07 22.37 8.25
CA ASP A 177 15.48 22.63 8.52
C ASP A 177 16.38 21.38 8.39
N ALA A 178 15.81 20.23 7.97
CA ALA A 178 16.56 18.99 7.87
C ALA A 178 17.46 18.97 6.62
N SER A 179 18.70 18.50 6.79
CA SER A 179 19.62 18.30 5.66
C SER A 179 19.11 17.23 4.70
N PRO A 180 19.52 17.26 3.41
CA PRO A 180 19.15 16.20 2.44
C PRO A 180 19.45 14.79 2.96
N LEU A 181 20.56 14.58 3.65
CA LEU A 181 20.92 13.30 4.24
C LEU A 181 20.01 12.91 5.42
N ALA A 182 19.59 13.86 6.25
CA ALA A 182 18.65 13.58 7.34
C ALA A 182 17.28 13.14 6.78
N ARG A 183 16.79 13.81 5.75
CA ARG A 183 15.55 13.46 5.05
C ARG A 183 15.64 12.08 4.35
N TYR A 184 16.79 11.80 3.71
CA TYR A 184 17.08 10.48 3.18
C TYR A 184 16.91 9.40 4.26
N ARG A 185 17.53 9.60 5.43
CA ARG A 185 17.48 8.64 6.54
C ARG A 185 16.06 8.40 7.04
N SER A 186 15.23 9.43 7.12
CA SER A 186 13.82 9.28 7.50
C SER A 186 13.09 8.30 6.55
N TYR A 187 13.20 8.50 5.25
CA TYR A 187 12.56 7.61 4.27
C TYR A 187 13.22 6.23 4.18
N ALA A 188 14.53 6.11 4.38
CA ALA A 188 15.21 4.82 4.46
C ALA A 188 14.71 3.97 5.65
N VAL A 189 14.45 4.61 6.79
CA VAL A 189 13.81 3.94 7.95
C VAL A 189 12.39 3.48 7.61
N MET A 190 11.61 4.25 6.85
CA MET A 190 10.28 3.81 6.40
C MET A 190 10.37 2.61 5.44
N ALA A 191 11.33 2.63 4.51
CA ALA A 191 11.60 1.48 3.67
C ALA A 191 11.93 0.24 4.51
N GLU A 192 12.71 0.39 5.57
CA GLU A 192 13.06 -0.67 6.51
C GLU A 192 11.84 -1.16 7.29
N HIS A 193 10.97 -0.27 7.77
CA HIS A 193 9.70 -0.63 8.41
C HIS A 193 8.80 -1.47 7.49
N ALA A 194 8.75 -1.15 6.20
CA ALA A 194 8.01 -1.95 5.23
C ALA A 194 8.54 -3.39 5.09
N THR A 195 9.83 -3.62 5.42
CA THR A 195 10.43 -4.98 5.38
C THR A 195 10.13 -5.83 6.61
N MET A 196 9.63 -5.23 7.69
CA MET A 196 9.44 -5.91 8.96
C MET A 196 8.36 -6.99 8.87
N ILE A 197 8.63 -8.12 9.53
CA ILE A 197 7.66 -9.19 9.70
C ILE A 197 6.66 -8.77 10.77
N ARG A 198 5.39 -8.74 10.43
CA ARG A 198 4.29 -8.46 11.36
C ARG A 198 3.77 -9.74 12.00
N PRO A 199 3.26 -9.67 13.25
CA PRO A 199 2.62 -10.82 13.87
C PRO A 199 1.36 -11.21 13.10
N ARG A 200 1.20 -12.52 12.84
CA ARG A 200 -0.01 -13.06 12.19
C ARG A 200 -1.06 -13.34 13.26
N VAL A 201 -1.95 -12.40 13.44
CA VAL A 201 -3.02 -12.46 14.44
C VAL A 201 -4.37 -12.43 13.74
N LEU A 202 -5.27 -13.34 14.14
CA LEU A 202 -6.67 -13.33 13.75
C LEU A 202 -7.51 -12.98 14.98
N LEU A 203 -8.26 -11.89 14.88
CA LEU A 203 -9.30 -11.52 15.85
C LEU A 203 -10.66 -11.63 15.19
N ILE A 204 -11.66 -12.12 15.96
CA ILE A 204 -13.06 -12.20 15.50
C ILE A 204 -13.91 -11.50 16.54
N THR A 205 -14.67 -10.48 16.12
CA THR A 205 -15.59 -9.78 17.02
C THR A 205 -16.93 -10.53 17.04
N LEU A 206 -17.29 -11.05 18.19
CA LEU A 206 -18.53 -11.78 18.40
C LEU A 206 -19.43 -11.06 19.39
N ARG A 207 -20.75 -11.04 19.13
CA ARG A 207 -21.78 -10.57 20.08
C ARG A 207 -21.55 -9.15 20.63
N LEU A 208 -20.96 -8.28 19.84
CA LEU A 208 -20.81 -6.86 20.15
C LEU A 208 -21.91 -6.06 19.45
N ASP A 209 -22.44 -5.05 20.14
CA ASP A 209 -23.26 -4.05 19.47
C ASP A 209 -22.45 -3.28 18.42
N ILE A 210 -23.14 -2.65 17.48
CA ILE A 210 -22.54 -1.99 16.31
C ILE A 210 -21.52 -0.92 16.75
N ALA A 211 -21.86 -0.08 17.74
CA ALA A 211 -20.98 1.01 18.14
C ALA A 211 -19.71 0.51 18.81
N THR A 212 -19.81 -0.44 19.73
CA THR A 212 -18.66 -1.09 20.38
C THR A 212 -17.77 -1.80 19.37
N ARG A 213 -18.38 -2.53 18.42
CA ARG A 213 -17.66 -3.23 17.35
C ARG A 213 -16.89 -2.27 16.44
N GLN A 214 -17.52 -1.16 16.05
CA GLN A 214 -16.86 -0.13 15.24
C GLN A 214 -15.70 0.53 15.99
N SER A 215 -15.93 0.95 17.24
CA SER A 215 -14.87 1.56 18.05
C SER A 215 -13.68 0.63 18.24
N LEU A 216 -13.94 -0.65 18.59
CA LEU A 216 -12.88 -1.64 18.75
C LEU A 216 -12.09 -1.88 17.47
N THR A 217 -12.78 -2.04 16.34
CA THR A 217 -12.09 -2.29 15.06
C THR A 217 -11.28 -1.08 14.60
N HIS A 218 -11.73 0.16 14.84
CA HIS A 218 -10.94 1.35 14.57
C HIS A 218 -9.67 1.37 15.44
N GLN A 219 -9.79 1.13 16.73
CA GLN A 219 -8.64 1.08 17.63
C GLN A 219 -7.63 -0.01 17.23
N LEU A 220 -8.10 -1.18 16.80
CA LEU A 220 -7.23 -2.25 16.31
C LEU A 220 -6.50 -1.88 15.01
N ILE A 221 -7.14 -1.09 14.15
CA ILE A 221 -6.50 -0.54 12.95
C ILE A 221 -5.43 0.48 13.35
N ASP A 222 -5.77 1.42 14.23
CA ASP A 222 -4.87 2.51 14.66
C ASP A 222 -3.63 1.97 15.36
N ASP A 223 -3.81 1.07 16.34
CA ASP A 223 -2.73 0.62 17.22
C ASP A 223 -1.87 -0.49 16.61
N PHE A 224 -2.46 -1.34 15.75
CA PHE A 224 -1.82 -2.56 15.27
C PHE A 224 -1.75 -2.71 13.74
N GLY A 225 -2.33 -1.78 12.99
CA GLY A 225 -2.37 -1.86 11.54
C GLY A 225 -3.10 -3.12 11.05
N MET A 226 -4.18 -3.53 11.73
CA MET A 226 -4.95 -4.71 11.34
C MET A 226 -5.74 -4.45 10.05
N ILE A 227 -5.81 -5.46 9.21
CA ILE A 227 -6.70 -5.47 8.05
C ILE A 227 -8.09 -5.91 8.54
N ARG A 228 -9.09 -5.07 8.28
CA ARG A 228 -10.47 -5.33 8.65
C ARG A 228 -11.22 -6.04 7.53
N LEU A 229 -11.88 -7.14 7.88
CA LEU A 229 -12.82 -7.85 7.02
C LEU A 229 -14.21 -7.71 7.63
N GLN A 230 -15.09 -6.95 7.00
CA GLN A 230 -16.41 -6.66 7.53
C GLN A 230 -17.48 -7.38 6.73
N SER A 231 -18.26 -8.26 7.41
CA SER A 231 -19.25 -9.14 6.74
C SER A 231 -20.27 -8.39 5.90
N ASP A 232 -20.78 -7.29 6.40
CA ASP A 232 -21.83 -6.52 5.70
C ASP A 232 -21.29 -5.83 4.45
N LEU A 233 -20.08 -5.27 4.53
CA LEU A 233 -19.43 -4.63 3.39
C LEU A 233 -19.09 -5.66 2.30
N GLU A 234 -18.51 -6.81 2.68
CA GLU A 234 -18.20 -7.88 1.73
C GLU A 234 -19.46 -8.46 1.09
N ARG A 235 -20.53 -8.69 1.89
CA ARG A 235 -21.81 -9.13 1.39
C ARG A 235 -22.39 -8.12 0.40
N GLN A 236 -22.42 -6.85 0.75
CA GLN A 236 -22.95 -5.80 -0.13
C GLN A 236 -22.13 -5.67 -1.43
N ARG A 237 -20.80 -5.75 -1.34
CA ARG A 237 -19.90 -5.66 -2.50
C ARG A 237 -20.09 -6.83 -3.47
N LEU A 238 -20.27 -8.06 -2.95
CA LEU A 238 -20.35 -9.28 -3.77
C LEU A 238 -21.75 -9.58 -4.28
N TYR A 239 -22.75 -9.32 -3.47
CA TYR A 239 -24.11 -9.84 -3.71
C TYR A 239 -25.18 -8.74 -3.73
N GLY A 240 -24.88 -7.51 -3.29
CA GLY A 240 -25.88 -6.44 -3.18
C GLY A 240 -27.04 -6.88 -2.29
N ASP A 241 -28.26 -6.75 -2.82
CA ASP A 241 -29.50 -7.05 -2.10
C ASP A 241 -29.97 -8.53 -2.28
N GLN A 242 -29.10 -9.41 -2.79
CA GLN A 242 -29.48 -10.83 -2.95
C GLN A 242 -29.69 -11.49 -1.59
N GLU A 243 -30.78 -12.25 -1.48
CA GLU A 243 -31.10 -13.03 -0.29
C GLU A 243 -30.26 -14.30 -0.17
N ASN A 244 -30.20 -14.88 1.03
CA ASN A 244 -29.55 -16.18 1.32
C ASN A 244 -28.04 -16.20 0.98
N THR A 245 -27.34 -15.09 1.12
CA THR A 245 -25.91 -14.99 0.81
C THR A 245 -25.00 -15.13 2.04
N ILE A 246 -25.55 -15.19 3.26
CA ILE A 246 -24.79 -15.24 4.52
C ILE A 246 -23.76 -16.39 4.55
N PRO A 247 -24.11 -17.66 4.26
CA PRO A 247 -23.12 -18.74 4.28
C PRO A 247 -22.00 -18.57 3.25
N LYS A 248 -22.31 -17.97 2.09
CA LYS A 248 -21.32 -17.67 1.05
C LYS A 248 -20.39 -16.55 1.50
N THR A 249 -20.94 -15.51 2.14
CA THR A 249 -20.17 -14.40 2.71
C THR A 249 -19.19 -14.89 3.78
N TYR A 250 -19.62 -15.76 4.69
CA TYR A 250 -18.74 -16.28 5.73
C TYR A 250 -17.62 -17.15 5.16
N ARG A 251 -17.89 -17.97 4.15
CA ARG A 251 -16.85 -18.73 3.46
C ARG A 251 -15.83 -17.79 2.81
N HIS A 252 -16.30 -16.75 2.14
CA HIS A 252 -15.44 -15.74 1.54
C HIS A 252 -14.59 -15.01 2.58
N LEU A 253 -15.17 -14.64 3.73
CA LEU A 253 -14.40 -14.02 4.83
C LEU A 253 -13.28 -14.94 5.36
N ILE A 254 -13.52 -16.25 5.44
CA ILE A 254 -12.48 -17.22 5.82
C ILE A 254 -11.36 -17.22 4.79
N GLU A 255 -11.69 -17.27 3.50
CA GLU A 255 -10.71 -17.23 2.40
C GLU A 255 -9.88 -15.92 2.44
N LEU A 256 -10.53 -14.77 2.66
CA LEU A 256 -9.86 -13.49 2.79
C LEU A 256 -8.98 -13.40 4.05
N ALA A 257 -9.44 -13.94 5.18
CA ALA A 257 -8.67 -13.98 6.42
C ALA A 257 -7.40 -14.84 6.24
N GLU A 258 -7.53 -16.00 5.62
CA GLU A 258 -6.40 -16.87 5.30
C GLU A 258 -5.41 -16.18 4.35
N LEU A 259 -5.90 -15.54 3.28
CA LEU A 259 -5.09 -14.76 2.34
C LEU A 259 -4.32 -13.66 3.07
N THR A 260 -5.00 -12.86 3.89
CA THR A 260 -4.44 -11.73 4.63
C THR A 260 -3.33 -12.18 5.58
N LEU A 261 -3.58 -13.25 6.36
CA LEU A 261 -2.58 -13.85 7.25
C LEU A 261 -1.38 -14.40 6.48
N ARG A 262 -1.60 -15.07 5.36
CA ARG A 262 -0.52 -15.59 4.50
C ARG A 262 0.29 -14.48 3.87
N ALA A 263 -0.34 -13.36 3.51
CA ALA A 263 0.33 -12.15 3.02
C ALA A 263 1.16 -11.44 4.10
N GLY A 264 1.01 -11.83 5.38
CA GLY A 264 1.82 -11.31 6.48
C GLY A 264 1.18 -10.18 7.26
N PHE A 265 -0.14 -10.00 7.18
CA PHE A 265 -0.87 -8.95 7.90
C PHE A 265 -1.76 -9.54 9.00
N PRO A 266 -1.84 -8.87 10.17
CA PRO A 266 -2.85 -9.18 11.16
C PRO A 266 -4.24 -8.84 10.63
N VAL A 267 -5.26 -9.60 11.03
CA VAL A 267 -6.62 -9.44 10.51
C VAL A 267 -7.64 -9.43 11.62
N VAL A 268 -8.63 -8.54 11.52
CA VAL A 268 -9.83 -8.54 12.34
C VAL A 268 -11.04 -8.80 11.47
N VAL A 269 -11.77 -9.89 11.78
CA VAL A 269 -13.04 -10.22 11.13
C VAL A 269 -14.18 -9.68 11.98
N SER A 270 -14.99 -8.83 11.38
CA SER A 270 -16.07 -8.11 12.04
C SER A 270 -17.41 -8.42 11.37
N GLY A 271 -18.39 -8.87 12.15
CA GLY A 271 -19.71 -9.20 11.63
C GLY A 271 -20.68 -9.64 12.71
N ASP A 272 -21.91 -9.85 12.30
CA ASP A 272 -22.94 -10.47 13.12
C ASP A 272 -22.97 -11.97 12.81
N PHE A 273 -22.35 -12.75 13.68
CA PHE A 273 -22.20 -14.21 13.50
C PHE A 273 -23.23 -15.01 14.30
N ASP A 274 -24.25 -14.36 14.84
CA ASP A 274 -25.27 -14.99 15.70
C ASP A 274 -26.32 -15.81 14.91
N ASN A 275 -26.36 -15.67 13.58
CA ASN A 275 -27.23 -16.49 12.71
C ASN A 275 -26.38 -17.28 11.71
N PRO A 276 -26.38 -18.63 11.81
CA PRO A 276 -25.70 -19.50 10.86
C PRO A 276 -26.37 -19.52 9.48
#